data_63e358c6a7742c4aa57c9c51d4eaae2f
#
_entry.id   63e358c6a7742c4aa57c9c51d4eaae2f
#
_cell.length_a   1.000
_cell.length_b   1.000
_cell.length_c   1.000
_cell.angle_alpha   90.00
_cell.angle_beta   90.00
_cell.angle_gamma   90.00
#
_symmetry.space_group_name_H-M   'P 1'
#
loop_
_entity.id
_entity.type
_entity.pdbx_description
1 polymer ?
#
loop_
_entity_poly.entity_id
_entity_poly.type
_entity_poly.pdbx_seq_one_letter_code
_entity_poly.pdbx_strand_id
1 'polypeptide(L)'
;PEDVTESQRAARHDLDATNKASAILRKGGDRAYDRALRALLPDSRDWWDSYVEEEEYTADAEGLASFITVHLSPLCHQQEKESRHHDAIVNQTIGEGLQAYRLEKLSRYETHLDRKFERTLAMLIKLKDLRSSRTA
;
A
#
# COMPACT_ATOMS: atom_id res chain seq x y z
N PRO A 1 13.35 -18.19 -15.66
CA PRO A 1 13.07 -19.03 -14.52
C PRO A 1 13.42 -18.39 -13.16
N GLU A 2 14.57 -17.76 -13.02
CA GLU A 2 14.95 -17.08 -11.76
C GLU A 2 13.99 -15.94 -11.41
N ASP A 3 13.60 -15.15 -12.37
CA ASP A 3 12.68 -14.01 -12.18
C ASP A 3 11.29 -14.46 -11.71
N VAL A 4 10.81 -15.59 -12.20
CA VAL A 4 9.52 -16.16 -11.80
C VAL A 4 9.56 -16.64 -10.36
N THR A 5 10.64 -17.29 -9.96
CA THR A 5 10.83 -17.80 -8.59
C THR A 5 10.94 -16.66 -7.58
N GLU A 6 11.63 -15.57 -7.92
CA GLU A 6 11.70 -14.36 -7.09
C GLU A 6 10.36 -13.67 -6.96
N SER A 7 9.63 -13.55 -8.07
CA SER A 7 8.28 -12.98 -8.08
C SER A 7 7.31 -13.77 -7.21
N GLN A 8 7.39 -15.10 -7.27
CA GLN A 8 6.58 -15.99 -6.42
C GLN A 8 6.93 -15.84 -4.94
N ARG A 9 8.22 -15.75 -4.62
CA ARG A 9 8.68 -15.55 -3.24
C ARG A 9 8.24 -14.20 -2.70
N ALA A 10 8.36 -13.15 -3.50
CA ALA A 10 7.93 -11.80 -3.13
C ALA A 10 6.43 -11.75 -2.89
N ALA A 11 5.63 -12.34 -3.77
CA ALA A 11 4.17 -12.38 -3.64
C ALA A 11 3.75 -13.18 -2.40
N ARG A 12 4.41 -14.30 -2.12
CA ARG A 12 4.14 -15.10 -0.93
C ARG A 12 4.55 -14.38 0.34
N HIS A 13 5.66 -13.68 0.32
CA HIS A 13 6.13 -12.90 1.46
C HIS A 13 5.17 -11.77 1.79
N ASP A 14 4.65 -11.09 0.79
CA ASP A 14 3.65 -10.03 0.93
C ASP A 14 2.34 -10.58 1.52
N LEU A 15 1.88 -11.71 1.02
CA LEU A 15 0.68 -12.39 1.52
C LEU A 15 0.86 -12.84 2.97
N ASP A 16 2.00 -13.44 3.31
CA ASP A 16 2.30 -13.90 4.67
C ASP A 16 2.33 -12.73 5.66
N ALA A 17 2.95 -11.61 5.28
CA ALA A 17 3.00 -10.40 6.09
C ALA A 17 1.59 -9.83 6.32
N THR A 18 0.77 -9.80 5.30
CA THR A 18 -0.63 -9.34 5.37
C THR A 18 -1.48 -10.24 6.27
N ASN A 19 -1.35 -11.55 6.13
CA ASN A 19 -2.04 -12.53 6.96
C ASN A 19 -1.62 -12.43 8.43
N LYS A 20 -0.34 -12.21 8.68
CA LYS A 20 0.20 -12.01 10.03
C LYS A 20 -0.39 -10.76 10.67
N ALA A 21 -0.43 -9.65 9.96
CA ALA A 21 -1.04 -8.41 10.43
C ALA A 21 -2.52 -8.61 10.75
N SER A 22 -3.26 -9.26 9.86
CA SER A 22 -4.67 -9.59 10.07
C SER A 22 -4.90 -10.45 11.31
N ALA A 23 -4.06 -11.44 11.54
CA ALA A 23 -4.12 -12.31 12.72
C ALA A 23 -3.88 -11.52 14.01
N ILE A 24 -2.92 -10.61 14.01
CA ILE A 24 -2.64 -9.72 15.16
C ILE A 24 -3.86 -8.86 15.49
N LEU A 25 -4.50 -8.28 14.48
CA LEU A 25 -5.69 -7.45 14.66
C LEU A 25 -6.88 -8.26 15.18
N ARG A 26 -7.06 -9.49 14.69
CA ARG A 26 -8.12 -10.40 15.16
C ARG A 26 -7.93 -10.79 16.62
N LYS A 27 -6.70 -11.05 17.02
CA LYS A 27 -6.35 -11.39 18.40
C LYS A 27 -6.56 -10.23 19.35
N GLY A 28 -6.36 -9.00 18.87
CA GLY A 28 -6.48 -7.79 19.66
C GLY A 28 -5.38 -7.67 20.70
N GLY A 29 -5.69 -6.97 21.79
CA GLY A 29 -4.76 -6.76 22.89
C GLY A 29 -4.03 -5.42 22.78
N ASP A 30 -3.10 -5.20 23.72
CA ASP A 30 -2.32 -3.97 23.78
C ASP A 30 -1.49 -3.73 22.54
N ARG A 31 -1.60 -2.55 21.97
CA ARG A 31 -0.85 -2.10 20.80
C ARG A 31 -1.05 -3.00 19.57
N ALA A 32 -2.22 -3.62 19.42
CA ALA A 32 -2.53 -4.45 18.26
C ALA A 32 -2.32 -3.69 16.94
N TYR A 33 -2.73 -2.44 16.89
CA TYR A 33 -2.55 -1.58 15.72
C TYR A 33 -1.05 -1.41 15.38
N ASP A 34 -0.24 -1.03 16.35
CA ASP A 34 1.20 -0.82 16.13
C ASP A 34 1.91 -2.11 15.73
N ARG A 35 1.57 -3.24 16.35
CA ARG A 35 2.15 -4.54 16.04
C ARG A 35 1.75 -5.01 14.65
N ALA A 36 0.50 -4.84 14.28
CA ALA A 36 0.00 -5.19 12.96
C ALA A 36 0.68 -4.33 11.88
N LEU A 37 0.80 -3.05 12.13
CA LEU A 37 1.47 -2.12 11.22
C LEU A 37 2.95 -2.51 10.98
N ARG A 38 3.65 -2.91 12.03
CA ARG A 38 5.03 -3.39 11.93
C ARG A 38 5.15 -4.71 11.16
N ALA A 39 4.12 -5.54 11.21
CA ALA A 39 4.09 -6.82 10.48
C ALA A 39 3.93 -6.62 8.98
N LEU A 40 3.33 -5.52 8.54
CA LEU A 40 3.16 -5.20 7.13
C LEU A 40 4.49 -4.81 6.49
N LEU A 41 4.62 -5.12 5.20
CA LEU A 41 5.77 -4.67 4.41
C LEU A 41 5.73 -3.15 4.18
N PRO A 42 6.89 -2.52 3.91
CA PRO A 42 6.96 -1.07 3.74
C PRO A 42 6.01 -0.50 2.69
N ASP A 43 5.87 -1.15 1.56
CA ASP A 43 4.95 -0.71 0.49
C ASP A 43 3.50 -0.72 0.95
N SER A 44 3.11 -1.73 1.70
CA SER A 44 1.76 -1.83 2.25
C SER A 44 1.49 -0.75 3.31
N ARG A 45 2.49 -0.43 4.11
CA ARG A 45 2.41 0.66 5.08
C ARG A 45 2.26 2.03 4.41
N ASP A 46 3.02 2.26 3.36
CA ASP A 46 2.95 3.50 2.59
C ASP A 46 1.57 3.67 1.96
N TRP A 47 1.00 2.59 1.46
CA TRP A 47 -0.35 2.60 0.91
C TRP A 47 -1.39 2.89 1.99
N TRP A 48 -1.26 2.27 3.16
CA TRP A 48 -2.10 2.55 4.32
C TRP A 48 -2.02 4.02 4.73
N ASP A 49 -0.82 4.57 4.82
CA ASP A 49 -0.60 5.97 5.18
C ASP A 49 -1.31 6.92 4.21
N SER A 50 -1.36 6.60 2.92
CA SER A 50 -2.07 7.40 1.93
C SER A 50 -3.58 7.45 2.20
N TYR A 51 -4.17 6.32 2.56
CA TYR A 51 -5.59 6.27 2.91
C TYR A 51 -5.92 7.02 4.19
N VAL A 52 -5.03 6.99 5.16
CA VAL A 52 -5.17 7.77 6.40
C VAL A 52 -5.07 9.27 6.11
N GLU A 53 -4.13 9.68 5.27
CA GLU A 53 -3.98 11.07 4.85
C GLU A 53 -5.21 11.58 4.09
N GLU A 54 -5.87 10.73 3.33
CA GLU A 54 -7.09 11.06 2.58
C GLU A 54 -8.36 11.01 3.45
N GLU A 55 -8.22 10.70 4.73
CA GLU A 55 -9.32 10.57 5.69
C GLU A 55 -10.34 9.50 5.32
N GLU A 56 -9.97 8.53 4.48
CA GLU A 56 -10.84 7.41 4.13
C GLU A 56 -10.95 6.38 5.25
N TYR A 57 -9.89 6.25 6.05
CA TYR A 57 -9.85 5.37 7.21
C TYR A 57 -9.26 6.08 8.41
N THR A 58 -9.73 5.69 9.58
CA THR A 58 -9.15 6.15 10.86
C THR A 58 -7.89 5.33 11.17
N ALA A 59 -6.86 5.99 11.70
CA ALA A 59 -5.60 5.35 12.08
C ALA A 59 -5.73 4.55 13.37
N ASP A 60 -6.53 3.49 13.35
CA ASP A 60 -6.76 2.58 14.47
C ASP A 60 -6.83 1.12 14.00
N ALA A 61 -6.97 0.19 14.94
CA ALA A 61 -7.03 -1.23 14.64
C ALA A 61 -8.20 -1.59 13.73
N GLU A 62 -9.34 -0.97 13.92
CA GLU A 62 -10.55 -1.21 13.12
C GLU A 62 -10.39 -0.70 11.69
N GLY A 63 -9.84 0.50 11.52
CA GLY A 63 -9.55 1.08 10.22
C GLY A 63 -8.54 0.25 9.43
N LEU A 64 -7.47 -0.17 10.08
CA LEU A 64 -6.45 -1.01 9.46
C LEU A 64 -7.00 -2.38 9.07
N ALA A 65 -7.83 -2.99 9.92
CA ALA A 65 -8.48 -4.27 9.63
C ALA A 65 -9.39 -4.17 8.40
N SER A 66 -10.14 -3.09 8.28
CA SER A 66 -11.00 -2.82 7.12
C SER A 66 -10.18 -2.63 5.85
N PHE A 67 -9.10 -1.87 5.91
CA PHE A 67 -8.18 -1.68 4.79
C PHE A 67 -7.58 -3.01 4.31
N ILE A 68 -7.11 -3.83 5.23
CA ILE A 68 -6.55 -5.14 4.91
C ILE A 68 -7.60 -6.02 4.22
N THR A 69 -8.80 -6.07 4.76
CA THR A 69 -9.88 -6.93 4.23
C THR A 69 -10.37 -6.48 2.86
N VAL A 70 -10.52 -5.18 2.66
CA VAL A 70 -11.14 -4.61 1.44
C VAL A 70 -10.11 -4.41 0.32
N HIS A 71 -8.91 -3.97 0.64
CA HIS A 71 -7.92 -3.56 -0.36
C HIS A 71 -6.69 -4.47 -0.42
N LEU A 72 -6.04 -4.71 0.71
CA LEU A 72 -4.73 -5.35 0.74
C LEU A 72 -4.80 -6.86 0.53
N SER A 73 -5.68 -7.55 1.26
CA SER A 73 -5.79 -9.01 1.19
C SER A 73 -6.21 -9.53 -0.17
N PRO A 74 -7.25 -8.96 -0.83
CA PRO A 74 -7.61 -9.37 -2.20
C PRO A 74 -6.46 -9.18 -3.19
N LEU A 75 -5.72 -8.11 -3.04
CA LEU A 75 -4.59 -7.76 -3.89
C LEU A 75 -3.46 -8.78 -3.75
N CYS A 76 -3.09 -9.13 -2.53
CA CYS A 76 -2.05 -10.13 -2.23
C CYS A 76 -2.44 -11.51 -2.72
N HIS A 77 -3.69 -11.92 -2.58
CA HIS A 77 -4.19 -13.19 -3.08
C HIS A 77 -4.14 -13.25 -4.60
N GLN A 78 -4.55 -12.18 -5.27
CA GLN A 78 -4.48 -12.10 -6.72
C GLN A 78 -3.05 -12.19 -7.22
N GLN A 79 -2.14 -11.46 -6.60
CA GLN A 79 -0.72 -11.46 -6.95
C GLN A 79 -0.09 -12.83 -6.76
N GLU A 80 -0.40 -13.51 -5.68
CA GLU A 80 0.10 -14.86 -5.40
C GLU A 80 -0.45 -15.87 -6.42
N LYS A 81 -1.73 -15.78 -6.73
CA LYS A 81 -2.38 -16.62 -7.75
C LYS A 81 -1.77 -16.42 -9.14
N GLU A 82 -1.57 -15.18 -9.54
CA GLU A 82 -0.96 -14.84 -10.83
C GLU A 82 0.47 -15.34 -10.92
N SER A 83 1.26 -15.22 -9.85
CA SER A 83 2.63 -15.69 -9.82
C SER A 83 2.75 -17.21 -9.91
N ARG A 84 1.79 -17.97 -9.34
CA ARG A 84 1.72 -19.42 -9.49
C ARG A 84 1.42 -19.85 -10.92
N HIS A 85 0.55 -19.11 -11.60
CA HIS A 85 0.12 -19.43 -12.96
C HIS A 85 1.09 -18.97 -14.03
N HIS A 86 2.05 -18.14 -13.68
CA HIS A 86 3.05 -17.64 -14.61
C HIS A 86 3.91 -18.76 -15.24
N ASP A 87 4.16 -19.85 -14.50
CA ASP A 87 4.89 -21.03 -14.99
C ASP A 87 4.06 -21.89 -15.95
N ALA A 88 2.75 -21.87 -15.80
CA ALA A 88 1.86 -22.76 -16.58
C ALA A 88 1.47 -22.15 -17.92
N ILE A 89 1.58 -20.83 -18.05
CA ILE A 89 1.04 -20.15 -19.23
C ILE A 89 1.99 -19.00 -19.62
N VAL A 90 2.83 -19.27 -20.58
CA VAL A 90 3.48 -18.23 -21.39
C VAL A 90 2.36 -17.59 -22.20
N ASN A 91 1.43 -16.91 -21.53
CA ASN A 91 0.27 -16.34 -22.18
C ASN A 91 0.32 -14.82 -22.05
N GLN A 92 0.35 -14.16 -23.18
CA GLN A 92 0.34 -12.70 -23.31
C GLN A 92 -0.74 -12.04 -22.46
N THR A 93 -1.89 -12.70 -22.31
CA THR A 93 -3.04 -12.20 -21.57
C THR A 93 -2.77 -12.04 -20.06
N ILE A 94 -1.97 -12.94 -19.46
CA ILE A 94 -1.62 -12.88 -18.05
C ILE A 94 -0.52 -11.83 -17.82
N GLY A 95 0.43 -11.72 -18.76
CA GLY A 95 1.42 -10.65 -18.74
C GLY A 95 0.77 -9.27 -18.78
N GLU A 96 -0.27 -9.08 -19.56
CA GLU A 96 -1.04 -7.85 -19.65
C GLU A 96 -1.80 -7.54 -18.35
N GLY A 97 -2.40 -8.54 -17.72
CA GLY A 97 -3.09 -8.39 -16.43
C GLY A 97 -2.14 -8.01 -15.31
N LEU A 98 -0.97 -8.64 -15.26
CA LEU A 98 0.07 -8.34 -14.28
C LEU A 98 0.63 -6.94 -14.48
N GLN A 99 0.80 -6.52 -15.73
CA GLN A 99 1.27 -5.19 -16.07
C GLN A 99 0.25 -4.11 -15.73
N ALA A 100 -1.02 -4.35 -16.01
CA ALA A 100 -2.13 -3.47 -15.63
C ALA A 100 -2.19 -3.29 -14.11
N TYR A 101 -2.00 -4.36 -13.35
CA TYR A 101 -1.95 -4.34 -11.90
C TYR A 101 -0.78 -3.48 -11.38
N ARG A 102 0.41 -3.68 -11.93
CA ARG A 102 1.59 -2.89 -11.57
C ARG A 102 1.40 -1.41 -11.92
N LEU A 103 0.79 -1.12 -13.05
CA LEU A 103 0.47 0.24 -13.48
C LEU A 103 -0.55 0.91 -12.55
N GLU A 104 -1.56 0.18 -12.10
CA GLU A 104 -2.52 0.68 -11.13
C GLU A 104 -1.87 1.01 -9.79
N LYS A 105 -1.00 0.12 -9.29
CA LYS A 105 -0.24 0.35 -8.05
C LYS A 105 0.67 1.58 -8.18
N LEU A 106 1.36 1.73 -9.31
CA LEU A 106 2.20 2.89 -9.61
C LEU A 106 1.38 4.18 -9.73
N SER A 107 0.24 4.12 -10.40
CA SER A 107 -0.67 5.26 -10.54
C SER A 107 -1.15 5.77 -9.19
N ARG A 108 -1.52 4.89 -8.28
CA ARG A 108 -1.92 5.26 -6.92
C ARG A 108 -0.76 5.88 -6.14
N TYR A 109 0.43 5.33 -6.31
CA TYR A 109 1.63 5.86 -5.68
C TYR A 109 1.99 7.26 -6.21
N GLU A 110 1.90 7.47 -7.52
CA GLU A 110 2.09 8.78 -8.15
C GLU A 110 1.07 9.80 -7.65
N THR A 111 -0.19 9.43 -7.57
CA THR A 111 -1.25 10.30 -7.04
C THR A 111 -0.95 10.72 -5.60
N HIS A 112 -0.48 9.79 -4.78
CA HIS A 112 -0.10 10.07 -3.40
C HIS A 112 1.09 11.05 -3.32
N LEU A 113 2.11 10.85 -4.14
CA LEU A 113 3.25 11.76 -4.23
C LEU A 113 2.85 13.15 -4.72
N ASP A 114 2.00 13.22 -5.74
CA ASP A 114 1.48 14.49 -6.27
C ASP A 114 0.72 15.26 -5.20
N ARG A 115 -0.12 14.61 -4.42
CA ARG A 115 -0.85 15.23 -3.31
C ARG A 115 0.09 15.73 -2.22
N LYS A 116 1.11 14.97 -1.86
CA LYS A 116 2.16 15.41 -0.92
C LYS A 116 2.89 16.63 -1.44
N PHE A 117 3.25 16.63 -2.71
CA PHE A 117 3.92 17.75 -3.35
C PHE A 117 3.03 19.00 -3.34
N GLU A 118 1.77 18.89 -3.71
CA GLU A 118 0.80 19.98 -3.68
C GLU A 118 0.64 20.58 -2.30
N ARG A 119 0.54 19.74 -1.26
CA ARG A 119 0.45 20.19 0.13
C ARG A 119 1.70 20.96 0.55
N THR A 120 2.88 20.42 0.21
CA THR A 120 4.16 21.07 0.52
C THR A 120 4.27 22.42 -0.19
N LEU A 121 3.88 22.47 -1.45
CA LEU A 121 3.87 23.70 -2.24
C LEU A 121 2.93 24.75 -1.65
N ALA A 122 1.71 24.34 -1.27
CA ALA A 122 0.74 25.23 -0.63
C ALA A 122 1.27 25.79 0.69
N MET A 123 1.94 24.95 1.49
CA MET A 123 2.56 25.37 2.75
C MET A 123 3.70 26.37 2.53
N LEU A 124 4.53 26.16 1.51
CA LEU A 124 5.61 27.08 1.14
C LEU A 124 5.08 28.42 0.68
N ILE A 125 4.02 28.43 -0.12
CA ILE A 125 3.37 29.68 -0.58
C ILE A 125 2.80 30.44 0.61
N LYS A 126 2.15 29.75 1.54
CA LYS A 126 1.59 30.34 2.76
C LYS A 126 2.67 30.97 3.63
N LEU A 127 3.81 30.28 3.81
CA LEU A 127 4.95 30.82 4.54
C LEU A 127 5.56 32.03 3.87
N LYS A 128 5.63 32.03 2.54
CA LYS A 128 6.11 33.18 1.76
C LYS A 128 5.21 34.39 1.93
N ASP A 129 3.89 34.21 1.90
CA ASP A 129 2.91 35.29 2.10
C ASP A 129 3.00 35.88 3.52
N LEU A 130 3.15 35.01 4.54
CA LEU A 130 3.36 35.46 5.90
C LEU A 130 4.65 36.25 6.07
N ARG A 131 5.71 35.85 5.36
CA ARG A 131 6.99 36.57 5.36
C ARG A 131 6.89 37.93 4.70
N SER A 132 6.14 38.01 3.60
CA SER A 132 5.87 39.28 2.89
C SER A 132 5.05 40.25 3.75
N SER A 133 4.06 39.76 4.48
CA SER A 133 3.24 40.58 5.36
C SER A 133 4.00 41.09 6.59
N ARG A 134 5.09 40.41 7.00
CA ARG A 134 5.95 40.85 8.10
C ARG A 134 6.95 41.92 7.70
N THR A 135 7.32 42.01 6.43
CA THR A 135 8.30 42.96 5.91
C THR A 135 7.65 44.25 5.36
N ALA A 136 6.36 44.26 5.32
CA ALA A 136 5.59 45.46 5.02
C ALA A 136 5.20 46.19 6.31
#